data_633ff4ee4163a281b5e3f9545c4f1b97
#
_entry.id   633ff4ee4163a281b5e3f9545c4f1b97
#
_cell.length_a   1.000
_cell.length_b   1.000
_cell.length_c   1.000
_cell.angle_alpha   90.00
_cell.angle_beta   90.00
_cell.angle_gamma   90.00
#
_symmetry.space_group_name_H-M   'P 1'
#
loop_
_entity.id
_entity.type
_entity.pdbx_description
1 polymer ?
#
loop_
_entity_poly.entity_id
_entity_poly.type
_entity_poly.pdbx_seq_one_letter_code
_entity_poly.pdbx_strand_id
1 'polypeptide(L)'
;MLSKLWKRQAPHMVGIDIGSHEVKAILLNKTSRGYKIVASAAVPLKKGAVKDHDIRDLDAVVLALAKVKQSLPKSVKYVAVAVSGSAVMTKVIFMDAALKEDEMEMQIEIEADNIIPYSLDDVSIDFEILGTNIANPSKVDVLLSACRTENIDARVDSIDGVDLSVKVVDIEGYALGRSYQLIAEQLPEINDNEVVAMIDIGAEMTTFAVIENGETTFIREQTFGSDYLTKAIVSHYFMSYEDAEKAKLEQTLPDTYELDVLIDYHKQLIQQIKRTLQIYC
;
A
#
# COMPACT_ATOMS: atom_id res chain seq x y z
N MET A 1 -23.86 -41.81 8.02
CA MET A 1 -24.29 -40.41 8.15
C MET A 1 -23.15 -39.52 7.73
N LEU A 2 -23.22 -38.98 6.54
CA LEU A 2 -22.18 -38.19 5.91
C LEU A 2 -22.41 -36.73 6.27
N SER A 3 -21.76 -36.22 7.31
CA SER A 3 -21.60 -34.78 7.49
C SER A 3 -20.44 -34.32 6.60
N LYS A 4 -20.73 -34.02 5.32
CA LYS A 4 -19.82 -33.26 4.49
C LYS A 4 -19.66 -31.88 5.13
N LEU A 5 -18.58 -31.72 5.89
CA LEU A 5 -18.01 -30.42 6.25
C LEU A 5 -17.68 -29.65 4.95
N TRP A 6 -18.63 -28.89 4.48
CA TRP A 6 -18.32 -27.83 3.52
C TRP A 6 -17.39 -26.87 4.25
N LYS A 7 -16.08 -26.99 4.05
CA LYS A 7 -15.17 -25.88 4.30
C LYS A 7 -15.70 -24.75 3.44
N ARG A 8 -16.36 -23.77 4.07
CA ARG A 8 -16.64 -22.50 3.43
C ARG A 8 -15.28 -22.00 2.95
N GLN A 9 -15.05 -22.00 1.65
CA GLN A 9 -13.92 -21.27 1.09
C GLN A 9 -14.08 -19.84 1.53
N ALA A 10 -13.00 -19.26 2.05
CA ALA A 10 -12.99 -17.84 2.34
C ALA A 10 -13.46 -17.09 1.07
N PRO A 11 -14.33 -16.10 1.21
CA PRO A 11 -14.84 -15.39 0.05
C PRO A 11 -13.66 -14.81 -0.73
N HIS A 12 -13.73 -14.91 -2.06
CA HIS A 12 -12.71 -14.33 -2.93
C HIS A 12 -12.66 -12.83 -2.70
N MET A 13 -11.52 -12.35 -2.21
CA MET A 13 -11.24 -10.94 -1.96
C MET A 13 -10.22 -10.46 -2.98
N VAL A 14 -10.51 -9.35 -3.65
CA VAL A 14 -9.61 -8.72 -4.60
C VAL A 14 -8.82 -7.62 -3.88
N GLY A 15 -7.52 -7.56 -4.11
CA GLY A 15 -6.70 -6.41 -3.71
C GLY A 15 -6.85 -5.31 -4.75
N ILE A 16 -7.18 -4.10 -4.31
CA ILE A 16 -7.26 -2.90 -5.17
C ILE A 16 -6.28 -1.86 -4.65
N ASP A 17 -5.43 -1.36 -5.56
CA ASP A 17 -4.55 -0.21 -5.37
C ASP A 17 -5.11 0.98 -6.15
N ILE A 18 -5.37 2.09 -5.45
CA ILE A 18 -5.83 3.36 -6.02
C ILE A 18 -4.64 4.33 -6.03
N GLY A 19 -3.80 4.20 -7.04
CA GLY A 19 -2.62 5.04 -7.22
C GLY A 19 -2.94 6.39 -7.87
N SER A 20 -1.93 7.26 -8.00
CA SER A 20 -2.09 8.59 -8.62
C SER A 20 -2.22 8.54 -10.15
N HIS A 21 -1.80 7.44 -10.78
CA HIS A 21 -1.76 7.31 -12.25
C HIS A 21 -2.75 6.26 -12.79
N GLU A 22 -3.00 5.23 -12.02
CA GLU A 22 -3.88 4.12 -12.39
C GLU A 22 -4.49 3.45 -11.17
N VAL A 23 -5.63 2.79 -11.38
CA VAL A 23 -6.22 1.84 -10.44
C VAL A 23 -5.81 0.44 -10.87
N LYS A 24 -5.20 -0.31 -9.96
CA LYS A 24 -4.79 -1.69 -10.17
C LYS A 24 -5.63 -2.63 -9.34
N ALA A 25 -5.83 -3.84 -9.83
CA ALA A 25 -6.49 -4.91 -9.08
C ALA A 25 -5.82 -6.25 -9.32
N ILE A 26 -5.77 -7.07 -8.28
CA ILE A 26 -5.29 -8.44 -8.36
C ILE A 26 -6.18 -9.36 -7.54
N LEU A 27 -6.60 -10.46 -8.16
CA LEU A 27 -7.32 -11.56 -7.51
C LEU A 27 -6.42 -12.78 -7.46
N LEU A 28 -6.12 -13.22 -6.25
CA LEU A 28 -5.30 -14.40 -6.00
C LEU A 28 -6.14 -15.56 -5.49
N ASN A 29 -5.79 -16.77 -5.87
CA ASN A 29 -6.32 -17.98 -5.29
C ASN A 29 -5.19 -18.78 -4.62
N LYS A 30 -5.38 -19.14 -3.34
CA LYS A 30 -4.42 -19.96 -2.60
C LYS A 30 -4.51 -21.40 -3.10
N THR A 31 -3.38 -21.98 -3.43
CA THR A 31 -3.21 -23.36 -3.86
C THR A 31 -2.30 -24.11 -2.90
N SER A 32 -2.14 -25.43 -3.07
CA SER A 32 -1.18 -26.20 -2.28
C SER A 32 0.30 -25.87 -2.56
N ARG A 33 0.58 -25.09 -3.62
CA ARG A 33 1.92 -24.72 -4.06
C ARG A 33 2.15 -23.21 -4.05
N GLY A 34 1.40 -22.47 -3.23
CA GLY A 34 1.47 -21.01 -3.18
C GLY A 34 0.22 -20.35 -3.77
N TYR A 35 0.35 -19.23 -4.46
CA TYR A 35 -0.76 -18.44 -4.98
C TYR A 35 -0.76 -18.44 -6.51
N LYS A 36 -1.98 -18.41 -7.06
CA LYS A 36 -2.21 -18.28 -8.50
C LYS A 36 -3.01 -17.01 -8.77
N ILE A 37 -2.57 -16.21 -9.74
CA ILE A 37 -3.32 -15.06 -10.23
C ILE A 37 -4.54 -15.59 -10.99
N VAL A 38 -5.74 -15.18 -10.56
CA VAL A 38 -7.02 -15.50 -11.18
C VAL A 38 -7.46 -14.41 -12.15
N ALA A 39 -7.26 -13.16 -11.75
CA ALA A 39 -7.52 -11.98 -12.57
C ALA A 39 -6.60 -10.84 -12.13
N SER A 40 -6.27 -9.98 -13.08
CA SER A 40 -5.58 -8.71 -12.82
C SER A 40 -6.11 -7.64 -13.78
N ALA A 41 -6.10 -6.40 -13.35
CA ALA A 41 -6.47 -5.25 -14.15
C ALA A 41 -5.63 -4.05 -13.75
N ALA A 42 -5.35 -3.17 -14.73
CA ALA A 42 -4.81 -1.85 -14.52
C ALA A 42 -5.59 -0.87 -15.42
N VAL A 43 -6.10 0.19 -14.85
CA VAL A 43 -6.92 1.19 -15.57
C VAL A 43 -6.36 2.57 -15.27
N PRO A 44 -5.92 3.32 -16.31
CA PRO A 44 -5.42 4.67 -16.14
C PRO A 44 -6.45 5.59 -15.49
N LEU A 45 -5.96 6.48 -14.63
CA LEU A 45 -6.71 7.56 -14.01
C LEU A 45 -6.47 8.87 -14.76
N LYS A 46 -7.48 9.74 -14.73
CA LYS A 46 -7.32 11.13 -15.12
C LYS A 46 -6.27 11.79 -14.22
N LYS A 47 -5.33 12.51 -14.81
CA LYS A 47 -4.30 13.24 -14.09
C LYS A 47 -4.91 14.13 -13.00
N GLY A 48 -4.39 14.02 -11.78
CA GLY A 48 -4.85 14.78 -10.63
C GLY A 48 -6.13 14.25 -9.97
N ALA A 49 -6.69 13.13 -10.44
CA ALA A 49 -7.83 12.49 -9.75
C ALA A 49 -7.43 11.97 -8.37
N VAL A 50 -6.20 11.51 -8.22
CA VAL A 50 -5.55 11.22 -6.93
C VAL A 50 -4.27 12.05 -6.90
N LYS A 51 -4.05 12.78 -5.82
CA LYS A 51 -2.86 13.60 -5.62
C LYS A 51 -2.45 13.57 -4.15
N ASP A 52 -1.16 13.39 -3.90
CA ASP A 52 -0.61 13.29 -2.54
C ASP A 52 -1.36 12.24 -1.69
N HIS A 53 -1.74 11.11 -2.32
CA HIS A 53 -2.56 10.01 -1.80
C HIS A 53 -4.04 10.35 -1.50
N ASP A 54 -4.48 11.59 -1.69
CA ASP A 54 -5.87 11.98 -1.52
C ASP A 54 -6.66 11.84 -2.82
N ILE A 55 -7.86 11.28 -2.74
CA ILE A 55 -8.81 11.23 -3.84
C ILE A 55 -9.42 12.63 -4.01
N ARG A 56 -9.10 13.30 -5.14
CA ARG A 56 -9.57 14.66 -5.46
C ARG A 56 -10.74 14.67 -6.43
N ASP A 57 -10.87 13.63 -7.25
CA ASP A 57 -11.95 13.46 -8.23
C ASP A 57 -12.53 12.05 -8.05
N LEU A 58 -13.53 11.95 -7.15
CA LEU A 58 -14.18 10.68 -6.80
C LEU A 58 -14.80 10.03 -8.04
N ASP A 59 -15.46 10.83 -8.90
CA ASP A 59 -16.13 10.32 -10.10
C ASP A 59 -15.13 9.67 -11.07
N ALA A 60 -13.95 10.27 -11.24
CA ALA A 60 -12.90 9.69 -12.09
C ALA A 60 -12.39 8.35 -11.51
N VAL A 61 -12.26 8.24 -10.19
CA VAL A 61 -11.85 6.99 -9.53
C VAL A 61 -12.95 5.92 -9.66
N VAL A 62 -14.21 6.27 -9.44
CA VAL A 62 -15.37 5.37 -9.61
C VAL A 62 -15.45 4.85 -11.05
N LEU A 63 -15.25 5.72 -12.05
CA LEU A 63 -15.22 5.31 -13.46
C LEU A 63 -14.09 4.32 -13.77
N ALA A 64 -12.91 4.51 -13.20
CA ALA A 64 -11.79 3.58 -13.35
C ALA A 64 -12.08 2.25 -12.65
N LEU A 65 -12.61 2.29 -11.42
CA LEU A 65 -13.03 1.10 -10.67
C LEU A 65 -14.12 0.31 -11.38
N ALA A 66 -15.07 0.97 -12.05
CA ALA A 66 -16.09 0.30 -12.85
C ALA A 66 -15.48 -0.51 -14.01
N LYS A 67 -14.42 0.01 -14.66
CA LYS A 67 -13.66 -0.72 -15.69
C LYS A 67 -12.87 -1.88 -15.08
N VAL A 68 -12.22 -1.67 -13.94
CA VAL A 68 -11.52 -2.73 -13.19
C VAL A 68 -12.50 -3.87 -12.88
N LYS A 69 -13.68 -3.55 -12.33
CA LYS A 69 -14.73 -4.55 -12.01
C LYS A 69 -15.14 -5.40 -13.20
N GLN A 70 -15.19 -4.82 -14.41
CA GLN A 70 -15.52 -5.58 -15.64
C GLN A 70 -14.50 -6.68 -15.96
N SER A 71 -13.24 -6.50 -15.53
CA SER A 71 -12.16 -7.49 -15.72
C SER A 71 -12.13 -8.57 -14.64
N LEU A 72 -12.93 -8.42 -13.59
CA LEU A 72 -12.99 -9.36 -12.47
C LEU A 72 -14.14 -10.38 -12.66
N PRO A 73 -14.01 -11.60 -12.09
CA PRO A 73 -15.11 -12.54 -12.03
C PRO A 73 -16.33 -11.94 -11.32
N LYS A 74 -17.54 -12.18 -11.85
CA LYS A 74 -18.80 -11.67 -11.29
C LYS A 74 -19.08 -12.10 -9.83
N SER A 75 -18.40 -13.15 -9.37
CA SER A 75 -18.51 -13.64 -7.99
C SER A 75 -17.74 -12.82 -6.98
N VAL A 76 -16.84 -11.93 -7.42
CA VAL A 76 -16.07 -11.04 -6.54
C VAL A 76 -16.98 -9.95 -6.01
N LYS A 77 -17.02 -9.84 -4.68
CA LYS A 77 -17.80 -8.83 -3.96
C LYS A 77 -16.98 -8.05 -2.93
N TYR A 78 -15.89 -8.65 -2.47
CA TYR A 78 -15.11 -8.13 -1.35
C TYR A 78 -13.75 -7.63 -1.81
N VAL A 79 -13.34 -6.52 -1.20
CA VAL A 79 -12.11 -5.79 -1.54
C VAL A 79 -11.25 -5.62 -0.30
N ALA A 80 -9.95 -5.78 -0.49
CA ALA A 80 -8.93 -5.19 0.37
C ALA A 80 -8.33 -3.99 -0.35
N VAL A 81 -8.24 -2.87 0.35
CA VAL A 81 -7.64 -1.61 -0.12
C VAL A 81 -6.64 -1.13 0.93
N ALA A 82 -5.77 -0.22 0.58
CA ALA A 82 -4.83 0.36 1.55
C ALA A 82 -4.86 1.89 1.53
N VAL A 83 -4.46 2.48 2.65
CA VAL A 83 -4.16 3.91 2.79
C VAL A 83 -2.65 4.10 2.81
N SER A 84 -2.19 5.26 2.34
CA SER A 84 -0.77 5.61 2.38
C SER A 84 -0.25 5.67 3.82
N GLY A 85 0.97 5.22 4.03
CA GLY A 85 1.66 5.29 5.32
C GLY A 85 1.82 6.72 5.84
N SER A 86 1.96 7.71 4.95
CA SER A 86 2.03 9.13 5.34
C SER A 86 0.71 9.69 5.88
N ALA A 87 -0.42 9.05 5.57
CA ALA A 87 -1.74 9.40 6.10
C ALA A 87 -2.04 8.71 7.45
N VAL A 88 -1.20 7.77 7.86
CA VAL A 88 -1.40 6.96 9.07
C VAL A 88 -0.33 7.28 10.09
N MET A 89 -0.75 7.57 11.31
CA MET A 89 0.14 7.62 12.46
C MET A 89 0.23 6.22 13.09
N THR A 90 1.43 5.70 13.23
CA THR A 90 1.68 4.44 13.93
C THR A 90 2.58 4.68 15.13
N LYS A 91 2.30 4.00 16.25
CA LYS A 91 3.11 4.08 17.46
C LYS A 91 3.05 2.77 18.25
N VAL A 92 4.19 2.28 18.68
CA VAL A 92 4.23 1.19 19.63
C VAL A 92 4.00 1.74 21.05
N ILE A 93 3.01 1.21 21.74
CA ILE A 93 2.67 1.50 23.13
C ILE A 93 2.77 0.24 23.98
N PHE A 94 2.84 0.40 25.31
CA PHE A 94 3.06 -0.72 26.22
C PHE A 94 1.84 -0.90 27.12
N MET A 95 1.17 -2.03 26.99
CA MET A 95 -0.02 -2.38 27.77
C MET A 95 0.29 -3.45 28.81
N ASP A 96 -0.50 -3.53 29.88
CA ASP A 96 -0.38 -4.61 30.87
C ASP A 96 -0.82 -5.93 30.22
N ALA A 97 0.02 -6.97 30.34
CA ALA A 97 -0.26 -8.27 29.76
C ALA A 97 -1.43 -9.01 30.45
N ALA A 98 -1.86 -8.55 31.63
CA ALA A 98 -3.00 -9.14 32.35
C ALA A 98 -4.37 -8.56 31.91
N LEU A 99 -4.39 -7.50 31.11
CA LEU A 99 -5.64 -6.92 30.60
C LEU A 99 -6.36 -7.90 29.68
N LYS A 100 -7.67 -7.94 29.79
CA LYS A 100 -8.52 -8.58 28.80
C LYS A 100 -8.66 -7.69 27.57
N GLU A 101 -9.10 -8.26 26.46
CA GLU A 101 -9.25 -7.54 25.20
C GLU A 101 -10.09 -6.27 25.34
N ASP A 102 -11.28 -6.36 25.97
CA ASP A 102 -12.17 -5.21 26.21
C ASP A 102 -11.53 -4.12 27.11
N GLU A 103 -10.74 -4.53 28.11
CA GLU A 103 -10.04 -3.60 29.01
C GLU A 103 -8.86 -2.93 28.28
N MET A 104 -8.22 -3.68 27.39
CA MET A 104 -7.13 -3.17 26.54
C MET A 104 -7.65 -2.14 25.54
N GLU A 105 -8.77 -2.41 24.87
CA GLU A 105 -9.41 -1.45 23.96
C GLU A 105 -9.69 -0.12 24.65
N MET A 106 -10.35 -0.14 25.81
CA MET A 106 -10.64 1.09 26.57
C MET A 106 -9.36 1.86 26.94
N GLN A 107 -8.31 1.15 27.33
CA GLN A 107 -7.07 1.80 27.72
C GLN A 107 -6.30 2.33 26.50
N ILE A 108 -6.37 1.66 25.36
CA ILE A 108 -5.82 2.14 24.09
C ILE A 108 -6.52 3.43 23.63
N GLU A 109 -7.85 3.54 23.76
CA GLU A 109 -8.57 4.78 23.46
C GLU A 109 -8.08 5.96 24.31
N ILE A 110 -7.86 5.73 25.62
CA ILE A 110 -7.32 6.77 26.52
C ILE A 110 -5.91 7.18 26.11
N GLU A 111 -5.04 6.21 25.79
CA GLU A 111 -3.68 6.49 25.33
C GLU A 111 -3.69 7.18 23.96
N ALA A 112 -4.61 6.80 23.06
CA ALA A 112 -4.77 7.38 21.74
C ALA A 112 -5.11 8.87 21.85
N ASP A 113 -6.00 9.28 22.75
CA ASP A 113 -6.39 10.68 22.99
C ASP A 113 -5.18 11.55 23.41
N ASN A 114 -4.21 10.96 24.11
CA ASN A 114 -2.97 11.64 24.51
C ASN A 114 -1.92 11.72 23.40
N ILE A 115 -1.99 10.84 22.41
CA ILE A 115 -0.96 10.64 21.38
C ILE A 115 -1.36 11.28 20.05
N ILE A 116 -2.64 11.16 19.68
CA ILE A 116 -3.16 11.60 18.40
C ILE A 116 -3.45 13.10 18.45
N PRO A 117 -2.88 13.93 17.55
CA PRO A 117 -3.07 15.38 17.59
C PRO A 117 -4.39 15.85 16.94
N TYR A 118 -5.36 14.96 16.83
CA TYR A 118 -6.68 15.19 16.22
C TYR A 118 -7.77 14.69 17.17
N SER A 119 -9.01 15.17 16.99
CA SER A 119 -10.17 14.60 17.71
C SER A 119 -10.33 13.12 17.37
N LEU A 120 -10.58 12.28 18.36
CA LEU A 120 -10.85 10.86 18.13
C LEU A 120 -12.10 10.63 17.26
N ASP A 121 -13.03 11.58 17.24
CA ASP A 121 -14.22 11.53 16.36
C ASP A 121 -13.86 11.63 14.86
N ASP A 122 -12.69 12.21 14.54
CA ASP A 122 -12.24 12.43 13.16
C ASP A 122 -11.23 11.37 12.69
N VAL A 123 -10.91 10.38 13.53
CA VAL A 123 -9.91 9.35 13.21
C VAL A 123 -10.47 7.94 13.40
N SER A 124 -10.05 7.05 12.52
CA SER A 124 -10.24 5.60 12.66
C SER A 124 -8.98 5.02 13.29
N ILE A 125 -9.17 4.24 14.34
CA ILE A 125 -8.10 3.64 15.14
C ILE A 125 -8.19 2.13 15.03
N ASP A 126 -7.04 1.48 14.95
CA ASP A 126 -6.90 0.04 15.03
C ASP A 126 -5.61 -0.29 15.78
N PHE A 127 -5.50 -1.50 16.33
CA PHE A 127 -4.31 -1.92 17.04
C PHE A 127 -3.99 -3.40 16.81
N GLU A 128 -2.72 -3.73 16.93
CA GLU A 128 -2.21 -5.11 16.86
C GLU A 128 -1.29 -5.39 18.03
N ILE A 129 -1.49 -6.53 18.73
CA ILE A 129 -0.61 -6.98 19.78
C ILE A 129 0.59 -7.66 19.14
N LEU A 130 1.76 -7.02 19.22
CA LEU A 130 3.00 -7.53 18.64
C LEU A 130 3.62 -8.67 19.43
N GLY A 131 3.34 -8.73 20.76
CA GLY A 131 3.86 -9.78 21.64
C GLY A 131 4.31 -9.26 23.00
N THR A 132 4.91 -10.15 23.78
CA THR A 132 5.43 -9.82 25.11
C THR A 132 6.63 -8.88 25.01
N ASN A 133 6.61 -7.79 25.77
CA ASN A 133 7.72 -6.86 25.80
C ASN A 133 9.00 -7.52 26.37
N ILE A 134 10.10 -7.43 25.62
CA ILE A 134 11.38 -8.10 25.96
C ILE A 134 11.98 -7.54 27.27
N ALA A 135 11.86 -6.23 27.50
CA ALA A 135 12.41 -5.54 28.65
C ALA A 135 11.55 -5.70 29.91
N ASN A 136 10.24 -5.91 29.76
CA ASN A 136 9.30 -6.09 30.87
C ASN A 136 8.21 -7.11 30.50
N PRO A 137 8.38 -8.39 30.91
CA PRO A 137 7.43 -9.46 30.59
C PRO A 137 6.02 -9.31 31.19
N SER A 138 5.77 -8.33 32.08
CA SER A 138 4.42 -8.01 32.55
C SER A 138 3.67 -7.10 31.55
N LYS A 139 4.31 -6.69 30.48
CA LYS A 139 3.73 -5.84 29.42
C LYS A 139 3.74 -6.54 28.07
N VAL A 140 2.85 -6.10 27.20
CA VAL A 140 2.82 -6.42 25.78
C VAL A 140 3.08 -5.17 24.97
N ASP A 141 3.76 -5.33 23.85
CA ASP A 141 3.93 -4.30 22.84
C ASP A 141 2.70 -4.29 21.94
N VAL A 142 2.11 -3.13 21.75
CA VAL A 142 0.91 -2.94 20.95
C VAL A 142 1.20 -1.88 19.89
N LEU A 143 1.05 -2.22 18.63
CA LEU A 143 1.07 -1.26 17.52
C LEU A 143 -0.27 -0.56 17.45
N LEU A 144 -0.30 0.71 17.78
CA LEU A 144 -1.45 1.59 17.59
C LEU A 144 -1.32 2.23 16.21
N SER A 145 -2.39 2.18 15.42
CA SER A 145 -2.51 2.81 14.12
C SER A 145 -3.72 3.75 14.09
N ALA A 146 -3.54 4.96 13.61
CA ALA A 146 -4.61 5.94 13.48
C ALA A 146 -4.55 6.64 12.14
N CYS A 147 -5.68 6.71 11.45
CA CYS A 147 -5.85 7.39 10.17
C CYS A 147 -7.04 8.35 10.23
N ARG A 148 -7.00 9.48 9.55
CA ARG A 148 -8.18 10.31 9.41
C ARG A 148 -9.28 9.53 8.70
N THR A 149 -10.48 9.54 9.29
CA THR A 149 -11.64 8.80 8.79
C THR A 149 -11.97 9.21 7.35
N GLU A 150 -11.82 10.50 7.00
CA GLU A 150 -12.03 11.02 5.65
C GLU A 150 -11.18 10.30 4.58
N ASN A 151 -9.95 9.89 4.91
CA ASN A 151 -9.06 9.19 3.99
C ASN A 151 -9.50 7.73 3.73
N ILE A 152 -10.10 7.12 4.73
CA ILE A 152 -10.69 5.79 4.64
C ILE A 152 -12.00 5.85 3.87
N ASP A 153 -12.88 6.77 4.24
CA ASP A 153 -14.22 6.96 3.66
C ASP A 153 -14.14 7.23 2.16
N ALA A 154 -13.24 8.11 1.71
CA ALA A 154 -13.07 8.39 0.29
C ALA A 154 -12.73 7.13 -0.54
N ARG A 155 -11.98 6.18 0.03
CA ARG A 155 -11.68 4.89 -0.62
C ARG A 155 -12.87 3.95 -0.57
N VAL A 156 -13.52 3.84 0.58
CA VAL A 156 -14.72 3.01 0.78
C VAL A 156 -15.83 3.46 -0.16
N ASP A 157 -16.14 4.75 -0.19
CA ASP A 157 -17.19 5.34 -1.04
C ASP A 157 -16.90 5.09 -2.54
N SER A 158 -15.64 5.22 -2.95
CA SER A 158 -15.27 4.95 -4.35
C SER A 158 -15.51 3.49 -4.76
N ILE A 159 -15.28 2.54 -3.85
CA ILE A 159 -15.45 1.10 -4.07
C ILE A 159 -16.92 0.72 -3.97
N ASP A 160 -17.66 1.27 -3.01
CA ASP A 160 -19.12 1.06 -2.86
C ASP A 160 -19.86 1.61 -4.09
N GLY A 161 -19.39 2.70 -4.68
CA GLY A 161 -19.90 3.28 -5.93
C GLY A 161 -19.92 2.33 -7.13
N VAL A 162 -19.22 1.20 -7.05
CA VAL A 162 -19.22 0.15 -8.08
C VAL A 162 -19.78 -1.19 -7.58
N ASP A 163 -20.62 -1.20 -6.53
CA ASP A 163 -21.20 -2.40 -5.90
C ASP A 163 -20.14 -3.46 -5.54
N LEU A 164 -19.03 -3.04 -4.99
CA LEU A 164 -18.05 -3.85 -4.29
C LEU A 164 -18.06 -3.42 -2.83
N SER A 165 -17.64 -4.28 -1.91
CA SER A 165 -17.65 -3.98 -0.47
C SER A 165 -16.26 -4.12 0.11
N VAL A 166 -15.76 -3.07 0.72
CA VAL A 166 -14.47 -3.09 1.43
C VAL A 166 -14.59 -3.95 2.68
N LYS A 167 -13.65 -4.87 2.87
CA LYS A 167 -13.54 -5.73 4.06
C LYS A 167 -12.26 -5.48 4.84
N VAL A 168 -11.25 -4.97 4.18
CA VAL A 168 -9.95 -4.66 4.78
C VAL A 168 -9.50 -3.33 4.22
N VAL A 169 -9.14 -2.42 5.12
CA VAL A 169 -8.35 -1.23 4.82
C VAL A 169 -7.01 -1.41 5.52
N ASP A 170 -5.96 -1.53 4.75
CA ASP A 170 -4.61 -1.78 5.24
C ASP A 170 -3.74 -0.52 5.13
N ILE A 171 -2.48 -0.60 5.52
CA ILE A 171 -1.45 0.43 5.31
C ILE A 171 -0.52 -0.04 4.21
N GLU A 172 -0.33 0.78 3.16
CA GLU A 172 0.43 0.41 1.95
C GLU A 172 1.82 -0.17 2.25
N GLY A 173 2.57 0.45 3.15
CA GLY A 173 3.91 -0.02 3.50
C GLY A 173 3.92 -1.38 4.18
N TYR A 174 2.93 -1.69 5.04
CA TYR A 174 2.79 -3.01 5.65
C TYR A 174 2.29 -4.05 4.63
N ALA A 175 1.36 -3.67 3.75
CA ALA A 175 0.90 -4.53 2.66
C ALA A 175 2.06 -4.88 1.72
N LEU A 176 2.91 -3.89 1.38
CA LEU A 176 4.14 -4.10 0.60
C LEU A 176 5.07 -5.09 1.29
N GLY A 177 5.38 -4.88 2.58
CA GLY A 177 6.23 -5.78 3.37
C GLY A 177 5.68 -7.21 3.42
N ARG A 178 4.37 -7.38 3.65
CA ARG A 178 3.75 -8.72 3.63
C ARG A 178 3.79 -9.38 2.26
N SER A 179 3.79 -8.61 1.17
CA SER A 179 3.92 -9.18 -0.18
C SER A 179 5.26 -9.90 -0.39
N TYR A 180 6.30 -9.52 0.37
CA TYR A 180 7.58 -10.21 0.38
C TYR A 180 7.45 -11.71 0.65
N GLN A 181 6.58 -12.11 1.58
CA GLN A 181 6.36 -13.52 1.90
C GLN A 181 5.86 -14.35 0.70
N LEU A 182 5.21 -13.70 -0.29
CA LEU A 182 4.74 -14.37 -1.50
C LEU A 182 5.86 -14.62 -2.51
N ILE A 183 6.92 -13.83 -2.47
CA ILE A 183 8.01 -13.88 -3.44
C ILE A 183 9.31 -14.43 -2.85
N ALA A 184 9.45 -14.46 -1.53
CA ALA A 184 10.67 -14.90 -0.84
C ALA A 184 11.15 -16.29 -1.30
N GLU A 185 10.22 -17.25 -1.44
CA GLU A 185 10.55 -18.60 -1.90
C GLU A 185 11.05 -18.66 -3.37
N GLN A 186 10.83 -17.58 -4.14
CA GLN A 186 11.26 -17.48 -5.55
C GLN A 186 12.60 -16.77 -5.70
N LEU A 187 13.11 -16.15 -4.63
CA LEU A 187 14.36 -15.43 -4.62
C LEU A 187 15.47 -16.38 -4.19
N PRO A 188 16.47 -16.66 -5.05
CA PRO A 188 17.62 -17.47 -4.67
C PRO A 188 18.45 -16.72 -3.61
N GLU A 189 18.91 -17.46 -2.59
CA GLU A 189 19.92 -17.00 -1.63
C GLU A 189 19.50 -16.04 -0.51
N ILE A 190 18.21 -15.86 -0.21
CA ILE A 190 17.79 -15.12 0.97
C ILE A 190 17.69 -16.11 2.15
N ASN A 191 18.49 -15.90 3.19
CA ASN A 191 18.40 -16.63 4.46
C ASN A 191 17.34 -15.98 5.36
N ASP A 192 16.69 -16.78 6.23
CA ASP A 192 15.65 -16.33 7.15
C ASP A 192 16.08 -15.18 8.11
N ASN A 193 17.37 -14.92 8.24
CA ASN A 193 17.95 -13.88 9.10
C ASN A 193 18.42 -12.65 8.29
N GLU A 194 18.04 -12.52 7.03
CA GLU A 194 18.45 -11.38 6.21
C GLU A 194 17.50 -10.20 6.36
N VAL A 195 18.08 -9.01 6.28
CA VAL A 195 17.34 -7.76 6.18
C VAL A 195 17.06 -7.47 4.72
N VAL A 196 15.80 -7.35 4.35
CA VAL A 196 15.37 -7.12 2.97
C VAL A 196 14.69 -5.77 2.86
N ALA A 197 15.10 -4.96 1.89
CA ALA A 197 14.42 -3.73 1.54
C ALA A 197 13.55 -3.95 0.30
N MET A 198 12.26 -3.70 0.42
CA MET A 198 11.34 -3.59 -0.71
C MET A 198 11.14 -2.12 -1.07
N ILE A 199 11.24 -1.82 -2.36
CA ILE A 199 11.11 -0.45 -2.87
C ILE A 199 10.04 -0.46 -3.95
N ASP A 200 8.94 0.23 -3.70
CA ASP A 200 7.89 0.48 -4.68
C ASP A 200 8.05 1.88 -5.26
N ILE A 201 8.34 1.96 -6.56
CA ILE A 201 8.52 3.23 -7.28
C ILE A 201 7.23 3.52 -8.05
N GLY A 202 6.34 4.27 -7.42
CA GLY A 202 5.08 4.70 -8.02
C GLY A 202 5.24 5.87 -8.99
N ALA A 203 4.12 6.48 -9.37
CA ALA A 203 4.13 7.66 -10.24
C ALA A 203 4.60 8.92 -9.49
N GLU A 204 4.04 9.23 -8.34
CA GLU A 204 4.36 10.43 -7.55
C GLU A 204 5.21 10.11 -6.32
N MET A 205 5.07 8.91 -5.76
CA MET A 205 5.70 8.51 -4.49
C MET A 205 6.54 7.27 -4.67
N THR A 206 7.58 7.15 -3.85
CA THR A 206 8.35 5.92 -3.67
C THR A 206 8.20 5.47 -2.21
N THR A 207 7.75 4.23 -2.02
CA THR A 207 7.58 3.60 -0.70
C THR A 207 8.71 2.61 -0.45
N PHE A 208 9.34 2.74 0.71
CA PHE A 208 10.34 1.82 1.22
C PHE A 208 9.77 1.04 2.38
N ALA A 209 9.92 -0.27 2.35
CA ALA A 209 9.63 -1.15 3.49
C ALA A 209 10.86 -2.02 3.76
N VAL A 210 11.33 -2.04 5.00
CA VAL A 210 12.40 -2.95 5.43
C VAL A 210 11.79 -4.08 6.24
N ILE A 211 12.15 -5.29 5.87
CA ILE A 211 11.69 -6.53 6.48
C ILE A 211 12.87 -7.19 7.18
N GLU A 212 12.71 -7.46 8.48
CA GLU A 212 13.66 -8.20 9.30
C GLU A 212 12.94 -9.39 9.93
N ASN A 213 13.49 -10.56 9.81
CA ASN A 213 12.90 -11.80 10.36
C ASN A 213 11.43 -12.02 9.92
N GLY A 214 11.07 -11.56 8.71
CA GLY A 214 9.71 -11.68 8.16
C GLY A 214 8.74 -10.59 8.58
N GLU A 215 9.14 -9.66 9.46
CA GLU A 215 8.33 -8.55 9.94
C GLU A 215 8.78 -7.22 9.34
N THR A 216 7.83 -6.33 9.05
CA THR A 216 8.13 -4.99 8.56
C THR A 216 8.53 -4.08 9.71
N THR A 217 9.81 -3.72 9.77
CA THR A 217 10.40 -2.93 10.88
C THR A 217 10.55 -1.45 10.56
N PHE A 218 10.53 -1.08 9.27
CA PHE A 218 10.69 0.30 8.85
C PHE A 218 9.88 0.57 7.58
N ILE A 219 9.15 1.68 7.56
CA ILE A 219 8.43 2.17 6.40
C ILE A 219 8.78 3.64 6.20
N ARG A 220 9.05 4.03 4.96
CA ARG A 220 9.26 5.42 4.59
C ARG A 220 8.73 5.70 3.19
N GLU A 221 8.03 6.80 3.06
CA GLU A 221 7.57 7.33 1.78
C GLU A 221 8.33 8.59 1.40
N GLN A 222 8.55 8.77 0.11
CA GLN A 222 9.21 9.95 -0.45
C GLN A 222 8.45 10.43 -1.67
N THR A 223 8.28 11.74 -1.79
CA THR A 223 7.70 12.39 -2.97
C THR A 223 8.70 12.37 -4.11
N PHE A 224 8.89 11.22 -4.71
CA PHE A 224 9.71 10.97 -5.88
C PHE A 224 9.17 9.73 -6.60
N GLY A 225 8.97 9.82 -7.91
CA GLY A 225 8.44 8.70 -8.69
C GLY A 225 8.65 8.91 -10.20
N SER A 226 7.99 8.10 -11.01
CA SER A 226 8.14 8.14 -12.47
C SER A 226 7.61 9.42 -13.11
N ASP A 227 6.76 10.20 -12.42
CA ASP A 227 6.29 11.51 -12.88
C ASP A 227 7.43 12.54 -12.99
N TYR A 228 8.49 12.40 -12.19
CA TYR A 228 9.71 13.19 -12.36
C TYR A 228 10.37 12.96 -13.72
N LEU A 229 10.42 11.71 -14.17
CA LEU A 229 10.94 11.36 -15.50
C LEU A 229 10.06 11.97 -16.59
N THR A 230 8.74 11.83 -16.49
CA THR A 230 7.81 12.39 -17.46
C THR A 230 7.93 13.92 -17.54
N LYS A 231 8.01 14.60 -16.40
CA LYS A 231 8.24 16.06 -16.37
C LYS A 231 9.59 16.47 -16.99
N ALA A 232 10.64 15.68 -16.80
CA ALA A 232 11.93 15.92 -17.42
C ALA A 232 11.85 15.78 -18.95
N ILE A 233 11.12 14.76 -19.46
CA ILE A 233 10.86 14.57 -20.88
C ILE A 233 10.07 15.76 -21.46
N VAL A 234 8.98 16.18 -20.79
CA VAL A 234 8.20 17.37 -21.16
C VAL A 234 9.08 18.60 -21.31
N SER A 235 9.95 18.84 -20.30
CA SER A 235 10.82 20.03 -20.28
C SER A 235 11.91 19.97 -21.36
N HIS A 236 12.48 18.79 -21.60
CA HIS A 236 13.59 18.63 -22.54
C HIS A 236 13.15 18.66 -23.98
N TYR A 237 12.03 17.96 -24.31
CA TYR A 237 11.54 17.81 -25.70
C TYR A 237 10.38 18.75 -26.04
N PHE A 238 9.96 19.62 -25.11
CA PHE A 238 8.89 20.61 -25.32
C PHE A 238 7.57 20.02 -25.81
N MET A 239 7.21 18.83 -25.29
CA MET A 239 5.96 18.13 -25.64
C MET A 239 4.93 18.22 -24.53
N SER A 240 3.68 17.83 -24.82
CA SER A 240 2.65 17.74 -23.79
C SER A 240 2.96 16.61 -22.79
N TYR A 241 2.36 16.66 -21.62
CA TYR A 241 2.54 15.59 -20.63
C TYR A 241 2.02 14.25 -21.16
N GLU A 242 0.87 14.28 -21.83
CA GLU A 242 0.24 13.11 -22.44
C GLU A 242 1.11 12.49 -23.54
N ASP A 243 1.71 13.32 -24.38
CA ASP A 243 2.63 12.85 -25.42
C ASP A 243 3.92 12.28 -24.83
N ALA A 244 4.43 12.90 -23.75
CA ALA A 244 5.61 12.41 -23.03
C ALA A 244 5.35 11.05 -22.38
N GLU A 245 4.20 10.87 -21.71
CA GLU A 245 3.79 9.58 -21.16
C GLU A 245 3.66 8.50 -22.25
N LYS A 246 2.99 8.85 -23.33
CA LYS A 246 2.82 7.96 -24.48
C LYS A 246 4.16 7.56 -25.08
N ALA A 247 5.02 8.55 -25.38
CA ALA A 247 6.34 8.30 -25.98
C ALA A 247 7.25 7.45 -25.06
N LYS A 248 7.16 7.66 -23.74
CA LYS A 248 7.87 6.84 -22.74
C LYS A 248 7.40 5.37 -22.76
N LEU A 249 6.08 5.14 -22.78
CA LEU A 249 5.50 3.79 -22.80
C LEU A 249 5.72 3.07 -24.12
N GLU A 250 5.60 3.78 -25.26
CA GLU A 250 5.78 3.23 -26.60
C GLU A 250 7.26 3.17 -27.03
N GLN A 251 8.16 3.68 -26.21
CA GLN A 251 9.62 3.75 -26.50
C GLN A 251 9.92 4.49 -27.82
N THR A 252 9.19 5.59 -28.07
CA THR A 252 9.30 6.40 -29.27
C THR A 252 10.09 7.71 -29.07
N LEU A 253 10.74 7.86 -27.92
CA LEU A 253 11.62 8.99 -27.63
C LEU A 253 12.89 8.93 -28.51
N PRO A 254 13.56 10.09 -28.78
CA PRO A 254 14.79 10.14 -29.56
C PRO A 254 15.89 9.22 -29.00
N ASP A 255 16.79 8.76 -29.85
CA ASP A 255 17.94 7.88 -29.45
C ASP A 255 18.83 8.51 -28.37
N THR A 256 18.83 9.85 -28.27
CA THR A 256 19.59 10.59 -27.27
C THR A 256 18.91 10.60 -25.88
N TYR A 257 17.66 10.14 -25.78
CA TYR A 257 16.86 10.17 -24.54
C TYR A 257 17.58 9.65 -23.32
N GLU A 258 18.33 8.55 -23.48
CA GLU A 258 19.08 7.96 -22.37
C GLU A 258 20.11 8.95 -21.81
N LEU A 259 20.87 9.62 -22.64
CA LEU A 259 21.90 10.58 -22.26
C LEU A 259 21.29 11.92 -21.79
N ASP A 260 20.24 12.37 -22.45
CA ASP A 260 19.67 13.69 -22.23
C ASP A 260 18.81 13.77 -20.96
N VAL A 261 18.12 12.67 -20.61
CA VAL A 261 17.09 12.68 -19.55
C VAL A 261 17.23 11.51 -18.57
N LEU A 262 17.33 10.28 -19.08
CA LEU A 262 17.17 9.07 -18.26
C LEU A 262 18.31 8.88 -17.26
N ILE A 263 19.56 9.15 -17.68
CA ILE A 263 20.74 9.03 -16.80
C ILE A 263 20.61 9.94 -15.58
N ASP A 264 20.14 11.17 -15.75
CA ASP A 264 20.01 12.11 -14.64
C ASP A 264 18.85 11.73 -13.71
N TYR A 265 17.74 11.21 -14.24
CA TYR A 265 16.67 10.63 -13.44
C TYR A 265 17.18 9.44 -12.60
N HIS A 266 17.93 8.52 -13.21
CA HIS A 266 18.52 7.38 -12.48
C HIS A 266 19.47 7.82 -11.36
N LYS A 267 20.31 8.83 -11.58
CA LYS A 267 21.17 9.39 -10.53
C LYS A 267 20.35 9.92 -9.36
N GLN A 268 19.28 10.67 -9.65
CA GLN A 268 18.39 11.20 -8.61
C GLN A 268 17.69 10.06 -7.85
N LEU A 269 17.14 9.07 -8.55
CA LEU A 269 16.50 7.89 -7.94
C LEU A 269 17.48 7.15 -7.00
N ILE A 270 18.68 6.85 -7.47
CA ILE A 270 19.72 6.20 -6.65
C ILE A 270 20.07 7.06 -5.43
N GLN A 271 20.11 8.38 -5.56
CA GLN A 271 20.36 9.27 -4.44
C GLN A 271 19.23 9.23 -3.39
N GLN A 272 17.97 9.18 -3.83
CA GLN A 272 16.83 9.03 -2.92
C GLN A 272 16.87 7.70 -2.16
N ILE A 273 17.15 6.60 -2.88
CA ILE A 273 17.31 5.28 -2.28
C ILE A 273 18.43 5.29 -1.22
N LYS A 274 19.61 5.82 -1.56
CA LYS A 274 20.73 5.92 -0.63
C LYS A 274 20.40 6.73 0.62
N ARG A 275 19.71 7.86 0.48
CA ARG A 275 19.29 8.68 1.62
C ARG A 275 18.35 7.93 2.56
N THR A 276 17.42 7.18 2.00
CA THR A 276 16.48 6.40 2.82
C THR A 276 17.19 5.29 3.57
N LEU A 277 18.09 4.55 2.91
CA LEU A 277 18.88 3.51 3.56
C LEU A 277 19.79 4.08 4.66
N GLN A 278 20.37 5.27 4.49
CA GLN A 278 21.16 5.94 5.53
C GLN A 278 20.35 6.35 6.77
N ILE A 279 19.04 6.50 6.65
CA ILE A 279 18.19 6.82 7.81
C ILE A 279 17.83 5.56 8.59
N TYR A 280 17.77 4.42 7.90
CA TYR A 280 17.55 3.13 8.50
C TYR A 280 18.81 2.60 9.24
N CYS A 281 20.00 2.75 8.63
CA CYS A 281 21.29 2.32 9.21
C CYS A 281 21.82 3.32 10.24
#